data_27f35feccdc22128d13bf673be17b652
#
_entry.id   27f35feccdc22128d13bf673be17b652
#
_cell.length_a   1.000
_cell.length_b   1.000
_cell.length_c   1.000
_cell.angle_alpha   90.00
_cell.angle_beta   90.00
_cell.angle_gamma   90.00
#
_symmetry.space_group_name_H-M   'P 1'
#
loop_
_entity.id
_entity.type
_entity.pdbx_description
1 polymer ?
#
loop_
_entity_poly.entity_id
_entity_poly.type
_entity_poly.pdbx_seq_one_letter_code
_entity_poly.pdbx_strand_id
1 'polypeptide(L)'
;FARAAVTDRYNIPTSIMSKDDESDDGSSTSSSSSSEDEQQQHQNKKQRTVPPPLEIAPTADAASTAIQQQANSASLLTGAKTKSNRLIVLLDQAKLETIKNRRGNYELLNCDDHRDLCKKKLKKDPKEFRPDICHQELLALLDSPLNKSGHLQIYIRTSRNVLIELHPSVRIPRTYKRFAGLMVQLLHKMKIKAADNGTTLMKVIKNPFSQHLPVGTHVYGMSCQGLLYTPSGLTKALVPINPNDEGTNQVCFIIGAMAAGHVTVDDHPYIEKMFSISEYPLSGATAINRILGAIENQWGIV
;
A
#
# COMPACT_ATOMS: atom_id res chain seq x y z
N PHE A 1 -5.69 28.20 35.86
CA PHE A 1 -4.37 28.10 36.48
C PHE A 1 -3.66 26.90 35.91
N ALA A 2 -2.41 27.16 35.45
CA ALA A 2 -1.35 26.25 35.01
C ALA A 2 -1.50 25.65 33.61
N ARG A 3 -1.07 26.42 32.58
CA ARG A 3 -0.38 25.96 31.40
C ARG A 3 0.97 25.39 31.83
N ALA A 4 1.25 24.12 31.58
CA ALA A 4 2.58 23.56 31.59
C ALA A 4 2.96 23.24 30.15
N ALA A 5 4.00 23.90 29.70
CA ALA A 5 4.65 23.74 28.43
C ALA A 5 5.22 22.33 28.27
N VAL A 6 4.98 21.70 27.14
CA VAL A 6 5.76 20.60 26.61
C VAL A 6 6.32 21.06 25.27
N THR A 7 7.32 21.88 25.36
CA THR A 7 8.34 22.11 24.33
C THR A 7 9.62 21.42 24.81
N ASP A 8 10.34 20.84 23.85
CA ASP A 8 11.65 20.18 23.94
C ASP A 8 11.65 18.66 24.15
N ARG A 9 11.62 17.98 23.01
CA ARG A 9 12.37 16.72 22.81
C ARG A 9 12.47 16.38 21.32
N TYR A 10 13.27 17.12 20.55
CA TYR A 10 13.92 16.62 19.32
C TYR A 10 15.07 17.56 18.96
N ASN A 11 16.15 17.42 19.73
CA ASN A 11 17.44 17.96 19.35
C ASN A 11 18.27 16.77 18.84
N ILE A 12 18.37 16.63 17.52
CA ILE A 12 19.33 15.73 16.88
C ILE A 12 20.61 16.53 16.67
N PRO A 13 21.76 16.14 17.25
CA PRO A 13 23.01 16.84 17.02
C PRO A 13 23.51 16.57 15.60
N THR A 14 23.60 17.63 14.83
CA THR A 14 24.44 17.74 13.64
C THR A 14 25.89 17.92 14.09
N SER A 15 26.68 16.88 14.03
CA SER A 15 28.13 16.99 13.88
C SER A 15 28.71 15.62 13.54
N ILE A 16 29.20 15.51 12.32
CA ILE A 16 30.52 15.00 11.95
C ILE A 16 30.64 15.25 10.44
N MET A 17 31.16 16.43 10.12
CA MET A 17 31.90 16.72 8.90
C MET A 17 33.34 17.04 9.34
N SER A 18 34.31 16.29 8.93
CA SER A 18 35.69 16.61 8.67
C SER A 18 36.12 15.70 7.53
N LYS A 19 36.38 16.23 6.34
CA LYS A 19 37.62 16.84 5.82
C LYS A 19 38.87 16.05 6.18
N ASP A 20 39.52 15.56 5.13
CA ASP A 20 40.90 15.73 4.69
C ASP A 20 41.07 14.81 3.49
N ASP A 21 41.29 15.25 2.31
CA ASP A 21 42.35 15.90 1.54
C ASP A 21 43.60 15.02 1.36
N GLU A 22 43.95 14.98 0.07
CA GLU A 22 45.23 14.88 -0.60
C GLU A 22 45.93 13.53 -0.78
N SER A 23 45.98 13.16 -2.07
CA SER A 23 47.16 13.04 -2.97
C SER A 23 48.18 11.96 -2.61
N ASP A 24 48.56 11.05 -3.50
CA ASP A 24 49.67 11.23 -4.39
C ASP A 24 49.96 10.03 -5.30
N ASP A 25 50.51 10.32 -6.39
CA ASP A 25 51.08 9.61 -7.52
C ASP A 25 51.90 8.34 -7.24
N GLY A 26 51.96 7.50 -8.30
CA GLY A 26 53.13 6.65 -8.46
C GLY A 26 52.90 5.37 -9.28
N SER A 27 52.88 5.51 -10.55
CA SER A 27 53.54 4.81 -11.68
C SER A 27 54.23 3.47 -11.45
N SER A 28 54.10 2.70 -12.49
CA SER A 28 55.09 1.88 -13.21
C SER A 28 55.02 0.36 -13.00
N THR A 29 54.72 -0.29 -14.06
CA THR A 29 55.46 -1.03 -15.06
C THR A 29 55.65 -2.53 -14.81
N SER A 30 55.17 -3.25 -15.80
CA SER A 30 55.85 -4.32 -16.58
C SER A 30 56.07 -5.68 -15.90
N SER A 31 55.71 -6.72 -16.47
CA SER A 31 56.07 -7.54 -17.61
C SER A 31 55.92 -9.02 -17.29
N SER A 32 55.23 -9.71 -18.17
CA SER A 32 55.60 -10.86 -18.97
C SER A 32 56.14 -12.13 -18.31
N SER A 33 55.52 -13.21 -18.57
CA SER A 33 55.94 -14.40 -19.40
C SER A 33 55.40 -15.68 -18.79
N SER A 34 54.56 -16.36 -19.56
CA SER A 34 54.75 -17.63 -20.30
C SER A 34 55.35 -18.80 -19.55
N SER A 35 54.66 -19.88 -19.47
CA SER A 35 54.92 -21.16 -20.10
C SER A 35 54.14 -22.29 -19.44
N GLU A 36 53.42 -22.96 -20.27
CA GLU A 36 53.17 -24.37 -20.47
C GLU A 36 53.88 -25.32 -19.49
N ASP A 37 53.14 -26.28 -18.96
CA ASP A 37 53.43 -27.70 -19.20
C ASP A 37 52.30 -28.62 -18.68
N GLU A 38 52.15 -29.66 -19.39
CA GLU A 38 51.20 -30.74 -19.48
C GLU A 38 51.23 -31.77 -18.33
N GLN A 39 50.06 -32.42 -18.25
CA GLN A 39 49.82 -33.87 -18.03
C GLN A 39 50.09 -34.48 -16.63
N GLN A 40 49.12 -35.05 -16.03
CA GLN A 40 48.72 -36.48 -15.99
C GLN A 40 47.73 -36.82 -14.87
N GLN A 41 46.64 -37.39 -15.31
CA GLN A 41 45.83 -38.50 -14.78
C GLN A 41 46.02 -38.89 -13.28
N HIS A 42 44.92 -38.83 -12.50
CA HIS A 42 44.45 -40.06 -11.82
C HIS A 42 42.95 -40.00 -11.50
N GLN A 43 42.26 -41.00 -11.97
CA GLN A 43 40.87 -41.37 -11.73
C GLN A 43 40.62 -41.57 -10.23
N ASN A 44 39.60 -40.99 -9.69
CA ASN A 44 38.88 -41.53 -8.54
C ASN A 44 37.37 -41.30 -8.69
N LYS A 45 36.71 -42.36 -9.14
CA LYS A 45 35.29 -42.58 -9.25
C LYS A 45 34.70 -42.62 -7.85
N LYS A 46 34.06 -41.54 -7.36
CA LYS A 46 33.09 -41.62 -6.31
C LYS A 46 31.70 -41.57 -6.93
N GLN A 47 31.04 -42.71 -6.89
CA GLN A 47 29.61 -42.87 -7.18
C GLN A 47 28.81 -41.92 -6.32
N ARG A 48 28.16 -40.98 -6.96
CA ARG A 48 27.04 -40.23 -6.35
C ARG A 48 25.80 -41.09 -6.56
N THR A 49 25.29 -41.65 -5.48
CA THR A 49 23.93 -42.20 -5.38
C THR A 49 22.94 -41.07 -5.61
N VAL A 50 22.19 -41.18 -6.68
CA VAL A 50 21.05 -40.32 -6.99
C VAL A 50 19.89 -40.75 -6.09
N PRO A 51 19.27 -39.87 -5.32
CA PRO A 51 18.03 -40.21 -4.62
C PRO A 51 16.91 -40.43 -5.64
N PRO A 52 15.95 -41.33 -5.37
CA PRO A 52 14.86 -41.62 -6.29
C PRO A 52 13.97 -40.41 -6.53
N PRO A 53 13.34 -40.27 -7.70
CA PRO A 53 12.46 -39.17 -8.02
C PRO A 53 11.22 -39.25 -7.10
N LEU A 54 10.88 -38.14 -6.45
CA LEU A 54 9.57 -37.95 -5.82
C LEU A 54 8.54 -37.80 -6.95
N GLU A 55 7.83 -38.88 -7.25
CA GLU A 55 6.59 -38.85 -8.00
C GLU A 55 5.53 -38.09 -7.17
N ILE A 56 5.24 -36.87 -7.52
CA ILE A 56 3.96 -36.24 -7.27
C ILE A 56 3.56 -35.53 -8.55
N ALA A 57 2.89 -36.25 -9.40
CA ALA A 57 2.07 -35.65 -10.44
C ALA A 57 0.73 -35.32 -9.79
N PRO A 58 0.31 -34.04 -9.67
CA PRO A 58 -1.09 -33.74 -9.35
C PRO A 58 -1.92 -34.13 -10.57
N THR A 59 -2.85 -35.05 -10.39
CA THR A 59 -3.86 -35.37 -11.38
C THR A 59 -4.60 -34.10 -11.79
N ALA A 60 -4.84 -33.92 -13.08
CA ALA A 60 -5.48 -32.75 -13.68
C ALA A 60 -6.84 -32.41 -13.05
N ASP A 61 -7.49 -33.38 -12.42
CA ASP A 61 -8.76 -33.22 -11.72
C ASP A 61 -8.68 -32.44 -10.40
N ALA A 62 -7.56 -32.53 -9.64
CA ALA A 62 -7.40 -31.78 -8.42
C ALA A 62 -7.16 -30.27 -8.68
N ALA A 63 -6.43 -29.94 -9.75
CA ALA A 63 -6.21 -28.56 -10.17
C ALA A 63 -7.50 -27.90 -10.68
N SER A 64 -8.32 -28.64 -11.42
CA SER A 64 -9.62 -28.19 -11.91
C SER A 64 -10.61 -27.92 -10.77
N THR A 65 -10.62 -28.75 -9.74
CA THR A 65 -11.48 -28.59 -8.57
C THR A 65 -11.09 -27.38 -7.71
N ALA A 66 -9.78 -27.14 -7.54
CA ALA A 66 -9.28 -25.97 -6.81
C ALA A 66 -9.56 -24.65 -7.57
N ILE A 67 -9.41 -24.66 -8.90
CA ILE A 67 -9.77 -23.50 -9.74
C ILE A 67 -11.26 -23.26 -9.75
N GLN A 68 -12.09 -24.33 -9.75
CA GLN A 68 -13.53 -24.24 -9.68
C GLN A 68 -14.04 -23.74 -8.31
N GLN A 69 -13.38 -24.13 -7.22
CA GLN A 69 -13.71 -23.62 -5.88
C GLN A 69 -13.32 -22.14 -5.73
N GLN A 70 -12.21 -21.69 -6.31
CA GLN A 70 -11.86 -20.26 -6.35
C GLN A 70 -12.76 -19.44 -7.28
N ALA A 71 -13.24 -20.00 -8.38
CA ALA A 71 -14.19 -19.36 -9.27
C ALA A 71 -15.59 -19.27 -8.62
N ASN A 72 -16.01 -20.28 -7.87
CA ASN A 72 -17.28 -20.26 -7.16
C ASN A 72 -17.30 -19.30 -5.97
N SER A 73 -16.19 -19.11 -5.26
CA SER A 73 -16.07 -18.08 -4.24
C SER A 73 -16.10 -16.67 -4.82
N ALA A 74 -15.58 -16.47 -6.04
CA ALA A 74 -15.67 -15.18 -6.75
C ALA A 74 -17.07 -14.93 -7.34
N SER A 75 -17.81 -15.99 -7.73
CA SER A 75 -19.16 -15.91 -8.28
C SER A 75 -20.22 -15.59 -7.23
N LEU A 76 -20.01 -15.95 -5.97
CA LEU A 76 -20.91 -15.61 -4.85
C LEU A 76 -20.93 -14.12 -4.51
N LEU A 77 -19.97 -13.34 -5.01
CA LEU A 77 -19.88 -11.89 -4.75
C LEU A 77 -20.72 -11.03 -5.71
N THR A 78 -21.31 -11.60 -6.75
CA THR A 78 -22.04 -10.84 -7.78
C THR A 78 -23.58 -10.85 -7.65
N GLY A 79 -24.16 -11.56 -6.69
CA GLY A 79 -25.61 -11.78 -6.70
C GLY A 79 -26.39 -11.61 -5.41
N ALA A 80 -25.79 -11.44 -4.26
CA ALA A 80 -26.51 -11.22 -3.02
C ALA A 80 -25.98 -9.99 -2.30
N LYS A 81 -26.84 -9.03 -1.96
CA LYS A 81 -26.61 -8.03 -0.91
C LYS A 81 -26.54 -8.75 0.44
N THR A 82 -25.56 -9.61 0.62
CA THR A 82 -25.22 -10.08 1.96
C THR A 82 -24.60 -8.88 2.68
N LYS A 83 -25.27 -8.40 3.71
CA LYS A 83 -24.79 -7.44 4.68
C LYS A 83 -23.65 -8.07 5.50
N SER A 84 -22.57 -8.50 4.86
CA SER A 84 -21.38 -8.85 5.59
C SER A 84 -20.72 -7.54 6.04
N ASN A 85 -20.43 -7.41 7.30
CA ASN A 85 -19.69 -6.28 7.83
C ASN A 85 -18.32 -6.23 7.13
N ARG A 86 -18.07 -5.12 6.46
CA ARG A 86 -16.80 -4.86 5.80
C ARG A 86 -16.07 -3.78 6.56
N LEU A 87 -14.78 -3.99 6.75
CA LEU A 87 -13.92 -2.89 7.11
C LEU A 87 -13.86 -1.91 5.94
N ILE A 88 -14.07 -0.63 6.21
CA ILE A 88 -13.94 0.42 5.22
C ILE A 88 -12.64 1.18 5.47
N VAL A 89 -11.85 1.41 4.44
CA VAL A 89 -10.62 2.20 4.52
C VAL A 89 -10.68 3.33 3.49
N LEU A 90 -10.50 4.56 3.96
CA LEU A 90 -10.29 5.72 3.12
C LEU A 90 -8.82 6.14 3.18
N LEU A 91 -8.13 6.07 2.05
CA LEU A 91 -6.82 6.68 1.85
C LEU A 91 -7.02 8.16 1.50
N ASP A 92 -6.64 9.03 2.43
CA ASP A 92 -6.94 10.45 2.33
C ASP A 92 -5.76 11.28 1.86
N GLN A 93 -6.05 12.41 1.18
CA GLN A 93 -5.05 13.37 0.67
C GLN A 93 -4.02 12.77 -0.30
N ALA A 94 -4.37 11.69 -1.01
CA ALA A 94 -3.48 11.07 -1.99
C ALA A 94 -3.07 12.07 -3.09
N LYS A 95 -1.77 12.22 -3.31
CA LYS A 95 -1.21 13.13 -4.33
C LYS A 95 -1.21 12.49 -5.71
N LEU A 96 -2.41 12.25 -6.24
CA LEU A 96 -2.64 11.68 -7.56
C LEU A 96 -3.05 12.80 -8.53
N GLU A 97 -2.07 13.54 -9.05
CA GLU A 97 -2.26 14.63 -10.01
C GLU A 97 -1.59 14.28 -11.34
N THR A 98 -2.24 14.60 -12.45
CA THR A 98 -1.69 14.38 -13.79
C THR A 98 -1.17 15.67 -14.39
N ILE A 99 -0.08 15.55 -15.13
CA ILE A 99 0.51 16.65 -15.90
C ILE A 99 0.71 16.23 -17.35
N LYS A 100 0.73 17.19 -18.24
CA LYS A 100 1.05 16.98 -19.66
C LYS A 100 2.55 17.23 -19.86
N ASN A 101 3.27 16.22 -20.35
CA ASN A 101 4.69 16.33 -20.66
C ASN A 101 4.91 17.11 -21.97
N ARG A 102 6.18 17.40 -22.33
CA ARG A 102 6.54 18.12 -23.55
C ARG A 102 6.11 17.41 -24.84
N ARG A 103 5.95 16.08 -24.80
CA ARG A 103 5.51 15.26 -25.94
C ARG A 103 4.00 15.16 -26.06
N GLY A 104 3.25 15.86 -25.19
CA GLY A 104 1.79 15.84 -25.19
C GLY A 104 1.15 14.69 -24.42
N ASN A 105 1.93 13.76 -23.87
CA ASN A 105 1.42 12.64 -23.06
C ASN A 105 1.16 13.08 -21.64
N TYR A 106 0.19 12.43 -20.98
CA TYR A 106 -0.09 12.64 -19.57
C TYR A 106 0.74 11.68 -18.70
N GLU A 107 1.30 12.22 -17.63
CA GLU A 107 2.09 11.51 -16.64
C GLU A 107 1.58 11.82 -15.23
N LEU A 108 1.80 10.90 -14.30
CA LEU A 108 1.48 11.14 -12.88
C LEU A 108 2.60 11.98 -12.27
N LEU A 109 2.23 13.10 -11.67
CA LEU A 109 3.17 14.02 -11.04
C LEU A 109 3.84 13.36 -9.85
N ASN A 110 5.17 13.31 -9.83
CA ASN A 110 5.97 12.77 -8.73
C ASN A 110 7.21 13.63 -8.46
N CYS A 111 7.80 13.46 -7.28
CA CYS A 111 8.95 14.26 -6.84
C CYS A 111 10.25 13.95 -7.59
N ASP A 112 10.40 12.74 -8.13
CA ASP A 112 11.64 12.29 -8.75
C ASP A 112 11.77 12.80 -10.18
N ASP A 113 10.78 12.52 -11.01
CA ASP A 113 10.80 12.86 -12.44
C ASP A 113 10.44 14.32 -12.71
N HIS A 114 9.69 14.99 -11.81
CA HIS A 114 9.09 16.30 -12.06
C HIS A 114 9.59 17.41 -11.13
N ARG A 115 10.75 17.22 -10.50
CA ARG A 115 11.31 18.15 -9.51
C ARG A 115 11.40 19.60 -10.00
N ASP A 116 11.94 19.80 -11.20
CA ASP A 116 12.09 21.12 -11.80
C ASP A 116 10.74 21.78 -12.16
N LEU A 117 9.80 20.98 -12.59
CA LEU A 117 8.45 21.45 -12.92
C LEU A 117 7.73 21.91 -11.66
N CYS A 118 7.83 21.13 -10.56
CA CYS A 118 7.22 21.50 -9.28
C CYS A 118 7.77 22.84 -8.76
N LYS A 119 9.09 23.02 -8.78
CA LYS A 119 9.73 24.26 -8.31
C LYS A 119 9.47 25.46 -9.22
N LYS A 120 9.70 25.29 -10.52
CA LYS A 120 9.69 26.42 -11.48
C LYS A 120 8.28 26.82 -11.91
N LYS A 121 7.41 25.84 -12.16
CA LYS A 121 6.08 26.08 -12.75
C LYS A 121 4.96 26.05 -11.72
N LEU A 122 4.95 25.07 -10.83
CA LEU A 122 3.90 24.95 -9.81
C LEU A 122 4.20 25.77 -8.54
N LYS A 123 5.45 26.20 -8.34
CA LYS A 123 5.92 26.94 -7.15
C LYS A 123 5.56 26.21 -5.84
N LYS A 124 5.66 24.87 -5.87
CA LYS A 124 5.38 23.96 -4.74
C LYS A 124 6.58 23.11 -4.42
N ASP A 125 6.68 22.65 -3.18
CA ASP A 125 7.76 21.72 -2.81
C ASP A 125 7.57 20.38 -3.54
N PRO A 126 8.56 19.91 -4.30
CA PRO A 126 8.51 18.60 -4.92
C PRO A 126 8.23 17.45 -3.94
N LYS A 127 8.70 17.56 -2.70
CA LYS A 127 8.53 16.55 -1.65
C LYS A 127 7.07 16.25 -1.31
N GLU A 128 6.14 17.15 -1.63
CA GLU A 128 4.71 16.92 -1.44
C GLU A 128 4.13 15.91 -2.44
N PHE A 129 4.74 15.79 -3.63
CA PHE A 129 4.21 14.95 -4.70
C PHE A 129 4.75 13.54 -4.63
N ARG A 130 4.16 12.74 -3.73
CA ARG A 130 4.55 11.37 -3.41
C ARG A 130 3.39 10.38 -3.67
N PRO A 131 3.03 10.14 -4.94
CA PRO A 131 2.01 9.15 -5.29
C PRO A 131 2.43 7.70 -4.96
N ASP A 132 3.71 7.46 -4.77
CA ASP A 132 4.28 6.19 -4.33
C ASP A 132 3.80 5.77 -2.92
N ILE A 133 3.46 6.72 -2.04
CA ILE A 133 2.88 6.43 -0.72
C ILE A 133 1.53 5.72 -0.90
N CYS A 134 0.62 6.33 -1.66
CA CYS A 134 -0.68 5.72 -1.98
C CYS A 134 -0.51 4.34 -2.68
N HIS A 135 0.49 4.19 -3.56
CA HIS A 135 0.80 2.92 -4.20
C HIS A 135 1.17 1.83 -3.19
N GLN A 136 2.06 2.13 -2.23
CA GLN A 136 2.47 1.17 -1.20
C GLN A 136 1.30 0.80 -0.27
N GLU A 137 0.48 1.77 0.10
CA GLU A 137 -0.72 1.55 0.91
C GLU A 137 -1.75 0.67 0.20
N LEU A 138 -1.98 0.92 -1.08
CA LEU A 138 -2.87 0.08 -1.90
C LEU A 138 -2.36 -1.35 -2.05
N LEU A 139 -1.05 -1.55 -2.22
CA LEU A 139 -0.47 -2.89 -2.25
C LEU A 139 -0.68 -3.61 -0.92
N ALA A 140 -0.49 -2.93 0.21
CA ALA A 140 -0.72 -3.50 1.54
C ALA A 140 -2.20 -3.89 1.74
N LEU A 141 -3.14 -3.02 1.36
CA LEU A 141 -4.57 -3.27 1.49
C LEU A 141 -5.06 -4.42 0.61
N LEU A 142 -4.72 -4.37 -0.68
CA LEU A 142 -5.27 -5.31 -1.68
C LEU A 142 -4.63 -6.70 -1.63
N ASP A 143 -3.40 -6.82 -1.12
CA ASP A 143 -2.75 -8.12 -0.92
C ASP A 143 -3.11 -8.77 0.42
N SER A 144 -3.81 -8.07 1.31
CA SER A 144 -4.20 -8.60 2.62
C SER A 144 -5.17 -9.78 2.53
N PRO A 145 -5.09 -10.77 3.43
CA PRO A 145 -6.10 -11.81 3.59
C PRO A 145 -7.51 -11.24 3.77
N LEU A 146 -7.65 -10.13 4.50
CA LEU A 146 -8.92 -9.44 4.71
C LEU A 146 -9.57 -9.01 3.39
N ASN A 147 -8.81 -8.47 2.44
CA ASN A 147 -9.33 -8.14 1.12
C ASN A 147 -9.67 -9.40 0.31
N LYS A 148 -8.82 -10.43 0.37
CA LYS A 148 -9.04 -11.69 -0.37
C LYS A 148 -10.30 -12.42 0.10
N SER A 149 -10.63 -12.32 1.38
CA SER A 149 -11.87 -12.86 1.95
C SER A 149 -13.12 -12.02 1.66
N GLY A 150 -12.96 -10.85 1.03
CA GLY A 150 -14.08 -9.98 0.65
C GLY A 150 -14.59 -9.05 1.76
N HIS A 151 -13.87 -8.96 2.87
CA HIS A 151 -14.26 -8.16 4.04
C HIS A 151 -13.63 -6.75 4.07
N LEU A 152 -13.09 -6.28 2.95
CA LEU A 152 -12.50 -4.95 2.85
C LEU A 152 -13.13 -4.14 1.72
N GLN A 153 -13.41 -2.86 1.99
CA GLN A 153 -13.81 -1.87 0.99
C GLN A 153 -12.86 -0.69 1.04
N ILE A 154 -12.30 -0.31 -0.10
CA ILE A 154 -11.28 0.72 -0.19
C ILE A 154 -11.78 1.91 -1.01
N TYR A 155 -11.51 3.11 -0.47
CA TYR A 155 -11.72 4.37 -1.15
C TYR A 155 -10.43 5.20 -1.12
N ILE A 156 -10.25 6.06 -2.11
CA ILE A 156 -9.15 7.03 -2.16
C ILE A 156 -9.76 8.42 -2.36
N ARG A 157 -9.40 9.38 -1.51
CA ARG A 157 -9.65 10.79 -1.74
C ARG A 157 -8.34 11.48 -2.08
N THR A 158 -8.27 12.08 -3.25
CA THR A 158 -7.08 12.82 -3.67
C THR A 158 -7.04 14.20 -3.04
N SER A 159 -5.86 14.82 -3.01
CA SER A 159 -5.69 16.20 -2.56
C SER A 159 -6.45 17.23 -3.43
N ARG A 160 -6.92 16.83 -4.61
CA ARG A 160 -7.83 17.60 -5.47
C ARG A 160 -9.31 17.27 -5.24
N ASN A 161 -9.61 16.59 -4.12
CA ASN A 161 -10.96 16.17 -3.75
C ASN A 161 -11.64 15.27 -4.81
N VAL A 162 -10.88 14.46 -5.52
CA VAL A 162 -11.41 13.40 -6.39
C VAL A 162 -11.58 12.14 -5.55
N LEU A 163 -12.80 11.62 -5.47
CA LEU A 163 -13.11 10.40 -4.72
C LEU A 163 -13.16 9.19 -5.66
N ILE A 164 -12.42 8.15 -5.31
CA ILE A 164 -12.26 6.94 -6.12
C ILE A 164 -12.69 5.75 -5.28
N GLU A 165 -13.57 4.92 -5.83
CA GLU A 165 -13.97 3.64 -5.26
C GLU A 165 -13.22 2.50 -5.96
N LEU A 166 -12.69 1.56 -5.16
CA LEU A 166 -12.00 0.37 -5.64
C LEU A 166 -12.86 -0.88 -5.42
N HIS A 167 -12.94 -1.71 -6.43
CA HIS A 167 -13.55 -3.04 -6.30
C HIS A 167 -12.55 -4.00 -5.63
N PRO A 168 -12.97 -4.88 -4.71
CA PRO A 168 -12.06 -5.79 -4.01
C PRO A 168 -11.21 -6.70 -4.93
N SER A 169 -11.71 -7.02 -6.12
CA SER A 169 -10.99 -7.85 -7.10
C SER A 169 -9.96 -7.09 -7.93
N VAL A 170 -9.79 -5.77 -7.72
CA VAL A 170 -8.80 -4.99 -8.46
C VAL A 170 -7.38 -5.48 -8.13
N ARG A 171 -6.53 -5.57 -9.16
CA ARG A 171 -5.12 -5.88 -9.00
C ARG A 171 -4.28 -4.66 -9.38
N ILE A 172 -3.61 -4.10 -8.39
CA ILE A 172 -2.72 -2.96 -8.61
C ILE A 172 -1.36 -3.47 -9.12
N PRO A 173 -0.79 -2.85 -10.18
CA PRO A 173 0.54 -3.20 -10.65
C PRO A 173 1.59 -3.01 -9.55
N ARG A 174 2.47 -4.01 -9.37
CA ARG A 174 3.51 -3.95 -8.32
C ARG A 174 4.60 -2.92 -8.62
N THR A 175 4.82 -2.59 -9.89
CA THR A 175 5.82 -1.58 -10.27
C THR A 175 5.18 -0.19 -10.33
N TYR A 176 5.84 0.79 -9.75
CA TYR A 176 5.35 2.17 -9.69
C TYR A 176 5.02 2.75 -11.08
N LYS A 177 5.88 2.52 -12.07
CA LYS A 177 5.65 3.03 -13.45
C LYS A 177 4.34 2.54 -14.07
N ARG A 178 4.00 1.26 -13.87
CA ARG A 178 2.71 0.71 -14.35
C ARG A 178 1.54 1.23 -13.52
N PHE A 179 1.71 1.37 -12.22
CA PHE A 179 0.71 1.99 -11.34
C PHE A 179 0.44 3.44 -11.77
N ALA A 180 1.47 4.24 -12.02
CA ALA A 180 1.32 5.62 -12.49
C ALA A 180 0.51 5.68 -13.79
N GLY A 181 0.80 4.82 -14.77
CA GLY A 181 0.02 4.72 -16.01
C GLY A 181 -1.44 4.35 -15.77
N LEU A 182 -1.73 3.44 -14.83
CA LEU A 182 -3.09 3.07 -14.44
C LEU A 182 -3.84 4.25 -13.82
N MET A 183 -3.21 5.02 -12.93
CA MET A 183 -3.81 6.19 -12.30
C MET A 183 -4.08 7.31 -13.32
N VAL A 184 -3.16 7.56 -14.25
CA VAL A 184 -3.39 8.48 -15.36
C VAL A 184 -4.62 8.07 -16.17
N GLN A 185 -4.72 6.79 -16.52
CA GLN A 185 -5.87 6.27 -17.25
C GLN A 185 -7.18 6.42 -16.46
N LEU A 186 -7.17 6.15 -15.16
CA LEU A 186 -8.33 6.30 -14.29
C LEU A 186 -8.82 7.74 -14.23
N LEU A 187 -7.91 8.68 -13.98
CA LEU A 187 -8.25 10.11 -13.86
C LEU A 187 -8.75 10.72 -15.16
N HIS A 188 -8.35 10.16 -16.31
CA HIS A 188 -8.86 10.60 -17.62
C HIS A 188 -10.18 9.94 -18.00
N LYS A 189 -10.31 8.63 -17.81
CA LYS A 189 -11.50 7.85 -18.20
C LYS A 189 -12.58 7.81 -17.13
N MET A 190 -12.30 8.28 -15.92
CA MET A 190 -13.16 8.25 -14.74
C MET A 190 -13.56 6.86 -14.28
N LYS A 191 -13.24 5.80 -15.02
CA LYS A 191 -13.50 4.41 -14.69
C LYS A 191 -12.55 3.48 -15.42
N ILE A 192 -12.23 2.36 -14.76
CA ILE A 192 -11.49 1.23 -15.33
C ILE A 192 -12.33 -0.01 -15.18
N LYS A 193 -12.48 -0.75 -16.27
CA LYS A 193 -13.20 -2.04 -16.31
C LYS A 193 -12.22 -3.18 -16.52
N ALA A 194 -12.58 -4.36 -16.04
CA ALA A 194 -11.90 -5.60 -16.37
C ALA A 194 -12.11 -5.93 -17.87
N ALA A 195 -11.08 -6.53 -18.48
CA ALA A 195 -11.11 -6.84 -19.91
C ALA A 195 -12.04 -8.02 -20.23
N ASP A 196 -12.13 -8.96 -19.30
CA ASP A 196 -12.81 -10.26 -19.47
C ASP A 196 -14.32 -10.19 -19.28
N ASN A 197 -14.78 -9.55 -18.20
CA ASN A 197 -16.20 -9.58 -17.79
C ASN A 197 -16.85 -8.19 -17.72
N GLY A 198 -16.14 -7.13 -18.08
CA GLY A 198 -16.64 -5.75 -18.05
C GLY A 198 -16.91 -5.19 -16.64
N THR A 199 -16.57 -5.94 -15.58
CA THR A 199 -16.71 -5.47 -14.18
C THR A 199 -15.94 -4.18 -13.97
N THR A 200 -16.56 -3.20 -13.33
CA THR A 200 -15.89 -1.95 -13.00
C THR A 200 -14.94 -2.17 -11.82
N LEU A 201 -13.65 -2.10 -12.08
CA LEU A 201 -12.59 -2.31 -11.07
C LEU A 201 -12.28 -1.05 -10.26
N MET A 202 -12.31 0.12 -10.90
CA MET A 202 -12.08 1.40 -10.27
C MET A 202 -12.99 2.44 -10.93
N LYS A 203 -13.57 3.32 -10.12
CA LYS A 203 -14.39 4.43 -10.64
C LYS A 203 -14.25 5.67 -9.76
N VAL A 204 -14.31 6.82 -10.41
CA VAL A 204 -14.49 8.11 -9.73
C VAL A 204 -15.96 8.24 -9.36
N ILE A 205 -16.22 8.60 -8.10
CA ILE A 205 -17.57 8.75 -7.54
C ILE A 205 -17.78 10.18 -7.03
N LYS A 206 -19.01 10.54 -6.75
CA LYS A 206 -19.37 11.88 -6.28
C LYS A 206 -18.98 12.09 -4.83
N ASN A 207 -18.59 13.30 -4.46
CA ASN A 207 -18.45 13.76 -3.08
C ASN A 207 -19.84 14.14 -2.50
N PRO A 208 -20.00 14.13 -1.17
CA PRO A 208 -19.02 13.80 -0.14
C PRO A 208 -18.90 12.28 0.12
N PHE A 209 -17.76 11.88 0.70
CA PHE A 209 -17.48 10.48 1.04
C PHE A 209 -18.52 9.89 2.01
N SER A 210 -19.00 10.70 2.96
CA SER A 210 -20.01 10.27 3.94
C SER A 210 -21.28 9.68 3.34
N GLN A 211 -21.65 10.07 2.11
CA GLN A 211 -22.84 9.50 1.42
C GLN A 211 -22.63 8.05 0.95
N HIS A 212 -21.39 7.58 0.92
CA HIS A 212 -21.05 6.21 0.49
C HIS A 212 -20.84 5.27 1.68
N LEU A 213 -20.91 5.81 2.90
CA LEU A 213 -20.83 5.00 4.11
C LEU A 213 -22.23 4.41 4.42
N PRO A 214 -22.29 3.13 4.81
CA PRO A 214 -23.52 2.54 5.36
C PRO A 214 -23.99 3.29 6.60
N VAL A 215 -25.31 3.30 6.82
CA VAL A 215 -25.89 3.92 8.01
C VAL A 215 -25.35 3.24 9.27
N GLY A 216 -24.96 4.04 10.27
CA GLY A 216 -24.39 3.54 11.52
C GLY A 216 -22.89 3.18 11.43
N THR A 217 -22.19 3.54 10.35
CA THR A 217 -20.74 3.35 10.27
C THR A 217 -20.01 4.27 11.24
N HIS A 218 -19.21 3.69 12.13
CA HIS A 218 -18.27 4.44 12.98
C HIS A 218 -17.03 4.83 12.20
N VAL A 219 -16.64 6.09 12.27
CA VAL A 219 -15.51 6.61 11.50
C VAL A 219 -14.39 7.08 12.44
N TYR A 220 -13.21 6.54 12.23
CA TYR A 220 -12.02 6.82 13.02
C TYR A 220 -10.87 7.29 12.16
N GLY A 221 -10.18 8.35 12.59
CA GLY A 221 -8.98 8.83 11.93
C GLY A 221 -7.72 8.18 12.53
N MET A 222 -6.74 7.88 11.67
CA MET A 222 -5.44 7.36 12.08
C MET A 222 -4.38 8.46 11.99
N SER A 223 -3.75 8.75 13.12
CA SER A 223 -2.70 9.78 13.22
C SER A 223 -1.74 9.44 14.36
N CYS A 224 -0.45 9.76 14.19
CA CYS A 224 0.53 9.63 15.28
C CYS A 224 0.24 10.55 16.48
N GLN A 225 -0.64 11.53 16.33
CA GLN A 225 -1.10 12.44 17.40
C GLN A 225 -2.38 11.95 18.07
N GLY A 226 -2.98 10.85 17.61
CA GLY A 226 -4.19 10.29 18.18
C GLY A 226 -3.98 9.56 19.50
N LEU A 227 -5.07 9.08 20.09
CA LEU A 227 -5.04 8.26 21.31
C LEU A 227 -4.28 6.95 21.02
N LEU A 228 -3.26 6.68 21.84
CA LEU A 228 -2.39 5.51 21.63
C LEU A 228 -3.06 4.23 22.11
N TYR A 229 -3.10 3.26 21.22
CA TYR A 229 -3.54 1.89 21.50
C TYR A 229 -2.57 0.88 20.86
N THR A 230 -2.52 -0.33 21.40
CA THR A 230 -1.95 -1.45 20.64
C THR A 230 -2.90 -1.82 19.50
N PRO A 231 -2.42 -2.32 18.33
CA PRO A 231 -3.30 -2.73 17.25
C PRO A 231 -4.40 -3.70 17.70
N SER A 232 -4.05 -4.73 18.48
CA SER A 232 -5.02 -5.70 19.02
C SER A 232 -5.97 -5.08 20.04
N GLY A 233 -5.53 -4.11 20.83
CA GLY A 233 -6.39 -3.38 21.77
C GLY A 233 -7.41 -2.52 21.05
N LEU A 234 -6.97 -1.81 20.00
CA LEU A 234 -7.83 -0.97 19.17
C LEU A 234 -8.89 -1.81 18.45
N THR A 235 -8.49 -2.92 17.83
CA THR A 235 -9.45 -3.79 17.10
C THR A 235 -10.48 -4.40 18.05
N LYS A 236 -10.07 -4.88 19.22
CA LYS A 236 -11.01 -5.42 20.23
C LYS A 236 -12.01 -4.37 20.72
N ALA A 237 -11.60 -3.11 20.80
CA ALA A 237 -12.46 -2.03 21.30
C ALA A 237 -13.45 -1.51 20.25
N LEU A 238 -13.07 -1.53 18.96
CA LEU A 238 -13.81 -0.81 17.92
C LEU A 238 -14.40 -1.72 16.85
N VAL A 239 -13.78 -2.85 16.57
CA VAL A 239 -14.19 -3.73 15.46
C VAL A 239 -15.05 -4.86 16.01
N PRO A 240 -16.19 -5.18 15.37
CA PRO A 240 -17.02 -6.31 15.78
C PRO A 240 -16.22 -7.61 15.90
N ILE A 241 -16.56 -8.46 16.85
CA ILE A 241 -15.87 -9.73 17.07
C ILE A 241 -16.09 -10.67 15.89
N ASN A 242 -17.28 -10.63 15.29
CA ASN A 242 -17.63 -11.48 14.18
C ASN A 242 -18.05 -10.61 12.96
N PRO A 243 -17.42 -10.81 11.78
CA PRO A 243 -17.78 -10.05 10.59
C PRO A 243 -19.19 -10.34 10.06
N ASN A 244 -19.79 -11.45 10.50
CA ASN A 244 -21.14 -11.88 10.04
C ASN A 244 -22.28 -11.51 11.01
N ASP A 245 -21.98 -10.80 12.11
CA ASP A 245 -23.01 -10.35 13.03
C ASP A 245 -23.93 -9.33 12.37
N GLU A 246 -25.17 -9.73 12.11
CA GLU A 246 -26.22 -8.85 11.62
C GLU A 246 -26.60 -7.86 12.74
N GLY A 247 -26.41 -6.58 12.49
CA GLY A 247 -26.74 -5.50 13.42
C GLY A 247 -25.57 -4.80 14.09
N THR A 248 -24.34 -5.26 13.88
CA THR A 248 -23.16 -4.51 14.30
C THR A 248 -22.83 -3.40 13.29
N ASN A 249 -22.47 -2.23 13.82
CA ASN A 249 -22.10 -1.09 13.00
C ASN A 249 -20.76 -1.36 12.29
N GLN A 250 -20.69 -0.94 11.04
CA GLN A 250 -19.44 -1.02 10.27
C GLN A 250 -18.42 -0.03 10.79
N VAL A 251 -17.14 -0.32 10.57
CA VAL A 251 -16.04 0.55 10.97
C VAL A 251 -15.31 1.06 9.73
N CYS A 252 -15.02 2.36 9.74
CA CYS A 252 -14.24 3.02 8.72
C CYS A 252 -12.98 3.64 9.34
N PHE A 253 -11.81 3.31 8.80
CA PHE A 253 -10.56 3.99 9.13
C PHE A 253 -10.15 4.96 8.02
N ILE A 254 -9.84 6.19 8.40
CA ILE A 254 -9.28 7.21 7.51
C ILE A 254 -7.78 7.29 7.76
N ILE A 255 -6.99 7.03 6.73
CA ILE A 255 -5.53 6.95 6.79
C ILE A 255 -4.96 7.95 5.79
N GLY A 256 -3.97 8.73 6.20
CA GLY A 256 -3.36 9.74 5.33
C GLY A 256 -2.41 9.12 4.32
N ALA A 257 -2.63 9.34 3.03
CA ALA A 257 -1.77 8.92 1.92
C ALA A 257 -0.91 10.08 1.40
N MET A 258 -0.24 10.79 2.32
CA MET A 258 0.51 12.01 2.04
C MET A 258 1.90 11.97 2.66
N ALA A 259 2.84 12.71 2.08
CA ALA A 259 4.22 12.79 2.57
C ALA A 259 4.38 13.65 3.83
N ALA A 260 3.55 14.68 3.96
CA ALA A 260 3.57 15.62 5.06
C ALA A 260 2.14 16.03 5.43
N GLY A 261 1.91 16.32 6.70
CA GLY A 261 0.59 16.59 7.24
C GLY A 261 0.00 15.37 7.96
N HIS A 262 -1.23 15.48 8.35
CA HIS A 262 -2.00 14.43 9.02
C HIS A 262 -3.48 14.59 8.71
N VAL A 263 -4.24 13.53 8.90
CA VAL A 263 -5.71 13.57 8.83
C VAL A 263 -6.23 14.44 9.96
N THR A 264 -7.16 15.33 9.66
CA THR A 264 -7.76 16.25 10.64
C THR A 264 -9.26 16.05 10.72
N VAL A 265 -9.82 16.42 11.86
CA VAL A 265 -11.29 16.44 12.08
C VAL A 265 -11.93 17.56 11.26
N ASP A 266 -11.20 18.64 10.98
CA ASP A 266 -11.70 19.76 10.17
C ASP A 266 -11.99 19.32 8.72
N ASP A 267 -11.15 18.45 8.17
CA ASP A 267 -11.36 17.87 6.83
C ASP A 267 -12.49 16.82 6.79
N HIS A 268 -12.76 16.20 7.96
CA HIS A 268 -13.73 15.12 8.12
C HIS A 268 -14.52 15.28 9.43
N PRO A 269 -15.51 16.16 9.49
CA PRO A 269 -16.25 16.45 10.72
C PRO A 269 -17.05 15.25 11.27
N TYR A 270 -17.14 14.18 10.50
CA TYR A 270 -17.76 12.91 10.89
C TYR A 270 -16.78 11.91 11.53
N ILE A 271 -15.51 12.27 11.71
CA ILE A 271 -14.56 11.46 12.51
C ILE A 271 -14.95 11.56 13.98
N GLU A 272 -15.24 10.42 14.61
CA GLU A 272 -15.59 10.34 16.02
C GLU A 272 -14.36 10.50 16.93
N LYS A 273 -13.26 9.84 16.58
CA LYS A 273 -12.00 9.85 17.35
C LYS A 273 -10.79 9.65 16.45
N MET A 274 -9.66 10.16 16.93
CA MET A 274 -8.35 9.95 16.31
C MET A 274 -7.53 8.98 17.14
N PHE A 275 -6.92 7.97 16.48
CA PHE A 275 -6.14 6.93 17.12
C PHE A 275 -4.72 6.84 16.57
N SER A 276 -3.79 6.44 17.43
CA SER A 276 -2.43 6.00 17.10
C SER A 276 -2.24 4.54 17.51
N ILE A 277 -1.47 3.81 16.74
CA ILE A 277 -1.15 2.39 17.02
C ILE A 277 0.33 2.16 17.34
N SER A 278 1.09 3.23 17.52
CA SER A 278 2.51 3.18 17.83
C SER A 278 2.95 4.48 18.50
N GLU A 279 3.89 4.39 19.42
CA GLU A 279 4.63 5.54 19.98
C GLU A 279 5.55 6.18 18.93
N TYR A 280 5.90 5.41 17.91
CA TYR A 280 6.81 5.84 16.85
C TYR A 280 6.05 6.19 15.57
N PRO A 281 6.53 7.16 14.78
CA PRO A 281 5.94 7.46 13.48
C PRO A 281 6.13 6.25 12.55
N LEU A 282 5.01 5.75 12.01
CA LEU A 282 4.99 4.65 11.05
C LEU A 282 4.66 5.18 9.66
N SER A 283 5.16 4.50 8.62
CA SER A 283 4.62 4.71 7.28
C SER A 283 3.17 4.22 7.22
N GLY A 284 2.34 4.84 6.37
CA GLY A 284 0.94 4.45 6.21
C GLY A 284 0.77 2.96 5.89
N ALA A 285 1.58 2.41 5.00
CA ALA A 285 1.57 0.99 4.66
C ALA A 285 1.89 0.08 5.87
N THR A 286 2.85 0.48 6.72
CA THR A 286 3.16 -0.26 7.95
C THR A 286 2.01 -0.20 8.94
N ALA A 287 1.40 0.96 9.13
CA ALA A 287 0.25 1.13 10.00
C ALA A 287 -0.94 0.26 9.51
N ILE A 288 -1.20 0.27 8.21
CA ILE A 288 -2.23 -0.55 7.57
C ILE A 288 -1.99 -2.03 7.87
N ASN A 289 -0.79 -2.56 7.59
CA ASN A 289 -0.50 -3.98 7.82
C ASN A 289 -0.68 -4.39 9.29
N ARG A 290 -0.32 -3.53 10.24
CA ARG A 290 -0.50 -3.81 11.67
C ARG A 290 -1.98 -3.86 12.09
N ILE A 291 -2.80 -2.96 11.56
CA ILE A 291 -4.25 -2.92 11.85
C ILE A 291 -4.93 -4.11 11.18
N LEU A 292 -4.65 -4.36 9.90
CA LEU A 292 -5.27 -5.46 9.16
C LEU A 292 -4.94 -6.80 9.82
N GLY A 293 -3.67 -7.06 10.15
CA GLY A 293 -3.27 -8.29 10.83
C GLY A 293 -3.94 -8.48 12.20
N ALA A 294 -4.22 -7.40 12.93
CA ALA A 294 -4.96 -7.49 14.18
C ALA A 294 -6.45 -7.84 13.96
N ILE A 295 -7.07 -7.29 12.90
CA ILE A 295 -8.46 -7.60 12.52
C ILE A 295 -8.56 -9.03 11.99
N GLU A 296 -7.62 -9.44 11.13
CA GLU A 296 -7.52 -10.80 10.59
C GLU A 296 -7.44 -11.82 11.71
N ASN A 297 -6.57 -11.59 12.69
CA ASN A 297 -6.49 -12.43 13.89
C ASN A 297 -7.80 -12.46 14.70
N GLN A 298 -8.49 -11.32 14.85
CA GLN A 298 -9.76 -11.25 15.58
C GLN A 298 -10.88 -12.01 14.86
N TRP A 299 -10.90 -11.94 13.53
CA TRP A 299 -11.91 -12.59 12.70
C TRP A 299 -11.55 -14.01 12.25
N GLY A 300 -10.38 -14.53 12.67
CA GLY A 300 -9.91 -15.86 12.29
C GLY A 300 -9.65 -16.01 10.78
N ILE A 301 -9.29 -14.91 10.10
CA ILE A 301 -8.94 -14.90 8.67
C ILE A 301 -7.45 -15.19 8.55
N VAL A 302 -7.07 -16.25 7.81
CA VAL A 302 -5.69 -16.73 7.65
C VAL A 302 -5.26 -16.65 6.17
#